data_d8a2d61929b97286005b20d7fceb5d10
#
_entry.id   d8a2d61929b97286005b20d7fceb5d10
#
_cell.length_a   1.000
_cell.length_b   1.000
_cell.length_c   1.000
_cell.angle_alpha   90.00
_cell.angle_beta   90.00
_cell.angle_gamma   90.00
#
_symmetry.space_group_name_H-M   'P 1'
#
loop_
_entity.id
_entity.type
_entity.pdbx_description
1 polymer ?
#
loop_
_entity_poly.entity_id
_entity_poly.type
_entity_poly.pdbx_seq_one_letter_code
_entity_poly.pdbx_strand_id
1 'polypeptide(L)'
;MSVTDHDTVAALAEVGVEAAARGLRVVPGIEVTSVADGRDVHLLGYFFNPASAPLLAFLEGQRAQRVSRVREIGARLERLGMPVDVEALVSTAALRPGTSVGRPQIARALVTAGHVSSVQDAFERWLAAGLPAFVPRTGPSPADAVDVIHAAGGVASFAHPGVTKRDDLIRPLAEHGLDAIEIYHSDHQGEDVQQYRGLAQRLGILVSGGSDFHGSDPQDAVEKSRARRSTLGAMLLPPDDFAALERRAGEHRAS
;
A
#
# COMPACT_ATOMS: atom_id res chain seq x y z
N MET A 1 10.71 -14.66 -0.90
CA MET A 1 9.70 -13.81 -0.24
C MET A 1 9.85 -12.37 -0.68
N SER A 2 8.82 -11.53 -0.51
CA SER A 2 8.90 -10.07 -0.70
C SER A 2 8.24 -9.40 0.51
N VAL A 3 8.76 -8.24 0.92
CA VAL A 3 8.14 -7.34 1.87
C VAL A 3 7.74 -6.10 1.10
N THR A 4 6.46 -5.70 1.21
CA THR A 4 5.83 -4.68 0.39
C THR A 4 5.22 -3.58 1.27
N ASP A 5 6.05 -2.93 2.08
CA ASP A 5 5.62 -1.84 2.96
C ASP A 5 5.02 -0.68 2.16
N HIS A 6 4.03 0.00 2.75
CA HIS A 6 3.36 1.12 2.11
C HIS A 6 4.28 2.34 1.95
N ASP A 7 4.47 2.77 0.71
CA ASP A 7 5.17 4.00 0.31
C ASP A 7 6.59 4.14 0.89
N THR A 8 7.28 3.00 1.15
CA THR A 8 8.63 2.99 1.69
C THR A 8 9.42 1.74 1.28
N VAL A 9 10.73 1.91 1.15
CA VAL A 9 11.70 0.83 0.92
C VAL A 9 12.64 0.66 2.12
N ALA A 10 12.34 1.30 3.25
CA ALA A 10 13.26 1.41 4.38
C ALA A 10 13.63 0.07 5.01
N ALA A 11 12.71 -0.90 5.07
CA ALA A 11 12.95 -2.20 5.67
C ALA A 11 13.75 -3.16 4.77
N LEU A 12 13.86 -2.91 3.46
CA LEU A 12 14.42 -3.88 2.51
C LEU A 12 15.86 -4.28 2.80
N ALA A 13 16.70 -3.34 3.28
CA ALA A 13 18.08 -3.62 3.61
C ALA A 13 18.20 -4.59 4.81
N GLU A 14 17.46 -4.31 5.87
CA GLU A 14 17.44 -5.13 7.09
C GLU A 14 16.86 -6.53 6.80
N VAL A 15 15.72 -6.57 6.11
CA VAL A 15 15.06 -7.81 5.68
C VAL A 15 15.98 -8.65 4.80
N GLY A 16 16.74 -8.02 3.89
CA GLY A 16 17.70 -8.70 3.03
C GLY A 16 18.80 -9.40 3.82
N VAL A 17 19.37 -8.74 4.83
CA VAL A 17 20.40 -9.30 5.72
C VAL A 17 19.86 -10.49 6.52
N GLU A 18 18.71 -10.30 7.17
CA GLU A 18 18.08 -11.33 8.00
C GLU A 18 17.62 -12.56 7.21
N ALA A 19 17.11 -12.36 6.02
CA ALA A 19 16.69 -13.44 5.14
C ALA A 19 17.89 -14.24 4.61
N ALA A 20 18.96 -13.54 4.20
CA ALA A 20 20.19 -14.20 3.73
C ALA A 20 20.79 -15.10 4.82
N ALA A 21 20.80 -14.66 6.08
CA ALA A 21 21.25 -15.46 7.23
C ALA A 21 20.43 -16.76 7.42
N ARG A 22 19.23 -16.82 6.86
CA ARG A 22 18.31 -17.98 6.93
C ARG A 22 18.19 -18.74 5.60
N GLY A 23 19.02 -18.42 4.60
CA GLY A 23 18.98 -19.03 3.28
C GLY A 23 17.71 -18.69 2.48
N LEU A 24 17.03 -17.58 2.80
CA LEU A 24 15.84 -17.13 2.10
C LEU A 24 16.21 -16.08 1.04
N ARG A 25 15.63 -16.23 -0.15
CA ARG A 25 15.73 -15.22 -1.20
C ARG A 25 14.67 -14.13 -0.98
N VAL A 26 15.10 -12.87 -0.93
CA VAL A 26 14.21 -11.69 -0.90
C VAL A 26 14.15 -11.06 -2.28
N VAL A 27 12.93 -10.78 -2.73
CA VAL A 27 12.65 -9.94 -3.88
C VAL A 27 12.32 -8.55 -3.36
N PRO A 28 12.98 -7.46 -3.82
CA PRO A 28 12.57 -6.10 -3.47
C PRO A 28 11.10 -5.89 -3.78
N GLY A 29 10.34 -5.42 -2.79
CA GLY A 29 8.92 -5.16 -2.88
C GLY A 29 8.53 -3.83 -2.28
N ILE A 30 7.44 -3.26 -2.75
CA ILE A 30 6.81 -2.06 -2.23
C ILE A 30 5.32 -2.09 -2.53
N GLU A 31 4.49 -1.53 -1.65
CA GLU A 31 3.11 -1.21 -1.95
C GLU A 31 2.96 0.30 -2.12
N VAL A 32 2.77 0.75 -3.36
CA VAL A 32 2.61 2.17 -3.70
C VAL A 32 1.14 2.56 -3.58
N THR A 33 0.85 3.55 -2.76
CA THR A 33 -0.49 4.11 -2.67
C THR A 33 -0.70 5.16 -3.76
N SER A 34 -1.67 4.93 -4.63
CA SER A 34 -2.16 5.87 -5.63
C SER A 34 -3.58 6.31 -5.31
N VAL A 35 -4.10 7.29 -6.05
CA VAL A 35 -5.45 7.83 -5.85
C VAL A 35 -6.22 7.86 -7.16
N ALA A 36 -7.40 7.23 -7.16
CA ALA A 36 -8.36 7.33 -8.25
C ALA A 36 -9.74 7.73 -7.68
N ASP A 37 -10.33 8.79 -8.20
CA ASP A 37 -11.62 9.34 -7.76
C ASP A 37 -11.68 9.59 -6.24
N GLY A 38 -10.56 10.08 -5.67
CA GLY A 38 -10.45 10.39 -4.23
C GLY A 38 -10.36 9.17 -3.31
N ARG A 39 -10.19 7.96 -3.88
CA ARG A 39 -10.02 6.69 -3.14
C ARG A 39 -8.62 6.14 -3.34
N ASP A 40 -8.12 5.47 -2.32
CA ASP A 40 -6.84 4.79 -2.39
C ASP A 40 -6.94 3.56 -3.30
N VAL A 41 -5.95 3.43 -4.18
CA VAL A 41 -5.72 2.27 -5.04
C VAL A 41 -4.26 1.89 -4.88
N HIS A 42 -3.99 0.62 -4.57
CA HIS A 42 -2.66 0.15 -4.31
C HIS A 42 -2.06 -0.57 -5.50
N LEU A 43 -0.80 -0.29 -5.78
CA LEU A 43 0.02 -0.98 -6.77
C LEU A 43 1.21 -1.61 -6.06
N LEU A 44 1.42 -2.90 -6.27
CA LEU A 44 2.61 -3.60 -5.79
C LEU A 44 3.73 -3.47 -6.82
N GLY A 45 4.90 -3.06 -6.36
CA GLY A 45 6.13 -3.09 -7.16
C GLY A 45 7.01 -4.25 -6.73
N TYR A 46 7.55 -5.00 -7.69
CA TYR A 46 8.47 -6.11 -7.44
C TYR A 46 9.72 -6.00 -8.30
N PHE A 47 10.83 -6.59 -7.84
CA PHE A 47 12.10 -6.72 -8.58
C PHE A 47 12.78 -5.39 -8.96
N PHE A 48 12.31 -4.27 -8.47
CA PHE A 48 12.85 -2.93 -8.77
C PHE A 48 14.19 -2.69 -8.07
N ASN A 49 14.91 -1.64 -8.50
CA ASN A 49 16.07 -1.13 -7.80
C ASN A 49 15.65 -0.20 -6.64
N PRO A 50 15.85 -0.59 -5.36
CA PRO A 50 15.47 0.24 -4.21
C PRO A 50 16.21 1.57 -4.13
N ALA A 51 17.35 1.71 -4.82
CA ALA A 51 18.15 2.94 -4.90
C ALA A 51 17.80 3.80 -6.12
N SER A 52 16.72 3.48 -6.87
CA SER A 52 16.27 4.25 -8.02
C SER A 52 15.94 5.69 -7.60
N ALA A 53 16.64 6.67 -8.15
CA ALA A 53 16.42 8.08 -7.84
C ALA A 53 14.98 8.55 -8.19
N PRO A 54 14.38 8.17 -9.33
CA PRO A 54 12.99 8.48 -9.62
C PRO A 54 12.02 7.92 -8.57
N LEU A 55 12.19 6.66 -8.13
CA LEU A 55 11.34 6.05 -7.11
C LEU A 55 11.48 6.78 -5.77
N LEU A 56 12.70 7.06 -5.33
CA LEU A 56 12.94 7.74 -4.05
C LEU A 56 12.35 9.16 -4.05
N ALA A 57 12.49 9.91 -5.14
CA ALA A 57 11.90 11.23 -5.29
C ALA A 57 10.35 11.18 -5.28
N PHE A 58 9.77 10.18 -5.93
CA PHE A 58 8.33 9.95 -5.92
C PHE A 58 7.80 9.66 -4.50
N LEU A 59 8.47 8.78 -3.76
CA LEU A 59 8.08 8.43 -2.38
C LEU A 59 8.23 9.64 -1.43
N GLU A 60 9.26 10.49 -1.62
CA GLU A 60 9.41 11.73 -0.87
C GLU A 60 8.27 12.69 -1.15
N GLY A 61 7.88 12.86 -2.42
CA GLY A 61 6.72 13.66 -2.81
C GLY A 61 5.41 13.17 -2.15
N GLN A 62 5.19 11.87 -2.11
CA GLN A 62 4.03 11.28 -1.44
C GLN A 62 4.05 11.55 0.07
N ARG A 63 5.22 11.44 0.69
CA ARG A 63 5.37 11.75 2.13
C ARG A 63 5.04 13.22 2.41
N ALA A 64 5.55 14.14 1.59
CA ALA A 64 5.28 15.57 1.73
C ALA A 64 3.77 15.89 1.59
N GLN A 65 3.09 15.29 0.61
CA GLN A 65 1.64 15.44 0.44
C GLN A 65 0.85 14.91 1.64
N ARG A 66 1.26 13.77 2.20
CA ARG A 66 0.65 13.18 3.37
C ARG A 66 0.78 14.09 4.60
N VAL A 67 1.96 14.67 4.84
CA VAL A 67 2.19 15.64 5.91
C VAL A 67 1.33 16.89 5.71
N SER A 68 1.28 17.44 4.51
CA SER A 68 0.43 18.60 4.18
C SER A 68 -1.04 18.32 4.50
N ARG A 69 -1.56 17.15 4.11
CA ARG A 69 -2.93 16.73 4.41
C ARG A 69 -3.20 16.62 5.91
N VAL A 70 -2.28 16.07 6.68
CA VAL A 70 -2.39 15.95 8.15
C VAL A 70 -2.47 17.33 8.80
N ARG A 71 -1.64 18.29 8.36
CA ARG A 71 -1.68 19.69 8.80
C ARG A 71 -3.02 20.34 8.49
N GLU A 72 -3.56 20.13 7.30
CA GLU A 72 -4.87 20.66 6.93
C GLU A 72 -5.99 20.07 7.78
N ILE A 73 -5.98 18.77 8.06
CA ILE A 73 -6.93 18.13 8.99
C ILE A 73 -6.82 18.79 10.38
N GLY A 74 -5.59 18.98 10.89
CA GLY A 74 -5.34 19.64 12.18
C GLY A 74 -5.92 21.06 12.22
N ALA A 75 -5.69 21.86 11.18
CA ALA A 75 -6.26 23.21 11.08
C ALA A 75 -7.80 23.22 11.03
N ARG A 76 -8.43 22.20 10.43
CA ARG A 76 -9.90 22.04 10.49
C ARG A 76 -10.39 21.69 11.87
N LEU A 77 -9.71 20.76 12.55
CA LEU A 77 -10.04 20.35 13.92
C LEU A 77 -9.88 21.52 14.92
N GLU A 78 -8.84 22.33 14.79
CA GLU A 78 -8.65 23.54 15.61
C GLU A 78 -9.81 24.51 15.46
N ARG A 79 -10.28 24.78 14.21
CA ARG A 79 -11.46 25.62 13.96
C ARG A 79 -12.76 25.03 14.52
N LEU A 80 -12.82 23.73 14.71
CA LEU A 80 -13.93 23.01 15.33
C LEU A 80 -13.83 22.93 16.86
N GLY A 81 -12.82 23.58 17.47
CA GLY A 81 -12.61 23.58 18.91
C GLY A 81 -11.98 22.30 19.45
N MET A 82 -11.35 21.50 18.59
CA MET A 82 -10.70 20.22 18.93
C MET A 82 -9.23 20.21 18.51
N PRO A 83 -8.38 21.09 19.09
CA PRO A 83 -6.98 21.15 18.72
C PRO A 83 -6.24 19.86 19.06
N VAL A 84 -5.36 19.42 18.16
CA VAL A 84 -4.41 18.32 18.36
C VAL A 84 -3.03 18.76 17.87
N ASP A 85 -1.98 18.32 18.55
CA ASP A 85 -0.59 18.62 18.15
C ASP A 85 -0.19 17.75 16.95
N VAL A 86 -0.52 18.23 15.75
CA VAL A 86 -0.16 17.54 14.51
C VAL A 86 1.34 17.59 14.22
N GLU A 87 2.07 18.59 14.68
CA GLU A 87 3.52 18.68 14.47
C GLU A 87 4.26 17.63 15.31
N ALA A 88 3.80 17.34 16.52
CA ALA A 88 4.32 16.21 17.29
C ALA A 88 4.07 14.86 16.59
N LEU A 89 2.90 14.68 15.95
CA LEU A 89 2.61 13.47 15.16
C LEU A 89 3.54 13.34 13.94
N VAL A 90 3.75 14.43 13.20
CA VAL A 90 4.65 14.48 12.04
C VAL A 90 6.09 14.20 12.46
N SER A 91 6.55 14.85 13.52
CA SER A 91 7.92 14.67 14.04
C SER A 91 8.16 13.24 14.53
N THR A 92 7.20 12.64 15.24
CA THR A 92 7.28 11.26 15.70
C THR A 92 7.36 10.27 14.52
N ALA A 93 6.57 10.50 13.46
CA ALA A 93 6.63 9.67 12.26
C ALA A 93 7.97 9.84 11.52
N ALA A 94 8.53 11.04 11.48
CA ALA A 94 9.82 11.31 10.84
C ALA A 94 11.00 10.59 11.52
N LEU A 95 10.92 10.34 12.82
CA LEU A 95 11.96 9.64 13.59
C LEU A 95 11.96 8.12 13.40
N ARG A 96 10.93 7.57 12.77
CA ARG A 96 10.79 6.12 12.56
C ARG A 96 10.75 5.80 11.06
N PRO A 97 11.83 5.29 10.47
CA PRO A 97 11.82 4.84 9.08
C PRO A 97 10.63 3.90 8.81
N GLY A 98 9.96 4.11 7.68
CA GLY A 98 8.80 3.29 7.31
C GLY A 98 7.47 3.68 7.97
N THR A 99 7.46 4.57 8.98
CA THR A 99 6.19 5.04 9.57
C THR A 99 5.60 6.19 8.76
N SER A 100 4.30 6.16 8.57
CA SER A 100 3.56 7.26 7.95
C SER A 100 2.53 7.87 8.91
N VAL A 101 2.36 9.19 8.85
CA VAL A 101 1.32 9.89 9.60
C VAL A 101 0.03 9.97 8.78
N GLY A 102 -1.13 9.80 9.43
CA GLY A 102 -2.42 9.84 8.75
C GLY A 102 -3.60 10.00 9.72
N ARG A 103 -4.81 9.79 9.20
CA ARG A 103 -6.05 9.88 10.01
C ARG A 103 -6.09 8.97 11.24
N PRO A 104 -5.55 7.73 11.23
CA PRO A 104 -5.53 6.89 12.44
C PRO A 104 -4.74 7.51 13.59
N GLN A 105 -3.59 8.14 13.31
CA GLN A 105 -2.79 8.83 14.32
C GLN A 105 -3.52 10.07 14.86
N ILE A 106 -4.19 10.83 13.98
CA ILE A 106 -5.03 11.98 14.38
C ILE A 106 -6.21 11.51 15.26
N ALA A 107 -6.87 10.40 14.89
CA ALA A 107 -7.96 9.84 15.68
C ALA A 107 -7.50 9.45 17.10
N ARG A 108 -6.34 8.81 17.23
CA ARG A 108 -5.74 8.49 18.55
C ARG A 108 -5.41 9.76 19.31
N ALA A 109 -4.88 10.80 18.67
CA ALA A 109 -4.60 12.08 19.31
C ALA A 109 -5.88 12.75 19.82
N LEU A 110 -6.98 12.70 19.08
CA LEU A 110 -8.29 13.19 19.52
C LEU A 110 -8.80 12.44 20.76
N VAL A 111 -8.61 11.12 20.83
CA VAL A 111 -8.95 10.31 22.02
C VAL A 111 -8.08 10.73 23.22
N THR A 112 -6.77 10.85 23.01
CA THR A 112 -5.82 11.25 24.06
C THR A 112 -6.12 12.66 24.59
N ALA A 113 -6.54 13.58 23.72
CA ALA A 113 -6.94 14.94 24.08
C ALA A 113 -8.36 15.01 24.71
N GLY A 114 -9.10 13.90 24.78
CA GLY A 114 -10.45 13.85 25.35
C GLY A 114 -11.56 14.47 24.48
N HIS A 115 -11.26 14.73 23.21
CA HIS A 115 -12.25 15.30 22.26
C HIS A 115 -13.27 14.28 21.76
N VAL A 116 -12.92 13.00 21.75
CA VAL A 116 -13.76 11.87 21.33
C VAL A 116 -13.56 10.69 22.27
N SER A 117 -14.55 9.78 22.31
CA SER A 117 -14.55 8.63 23.21
C SER A 117 -13.74 7.44 22.68
N SER A 118 -13.56 7.34 21.37
CA SER A 118 -12.83 6.24 20.71
C SER A 118 -12.33 6.67 19.32
N VAL A 119 -11.43 5.86 18.76
CA VAL A 119 -10.98 6.01 17.37
C VAL A 119 -12.15 5.89 16.41
N GLN A 120 -13.09 4.99 16.68
CA GLN A 120 -14.31 4.84 15.87
C GLN A 120 -15.15 6.10 15.90
N ASP A 121 -15.42 6.69 17.08
CA ASP A 121 -16.13 7.95 17.27
C ASP A 121 -15.47 9.10 16.49
N ALA A 122 -14.11 9.17 16.47
CA ALA A 122 -13.38 10.14 15.67
C ALA A 122 -13.66 10.02 14.17
N PHE A 123 -13.69 8.78 13.64
CA PHE A 123 -14.00 8.56 12.22
C PHE A 123 -15.46 8.85 11.89
N GLU A 124 -16.41 8.38 12.69
CA GLU A 124 -17.85 8.50 12.43
C GLU A 124 -18.34 9.94 12.46
N ARG A 125 -17.74 10.81 13.27
CA ARG A 125 -18.22 12.19 13.46
C ARG A 125 -17.36 13.25 12.78
N TRP A 126 -16.09 12.97 12.50
CA TRP A 126 -15.14 14.03 12.12
C TRP A 126 -14.27 13.71 10.90
N LEU A 127 -13.69 12.50 10.81
CA LEU A 127 -12.58 12.21 9.89
C LEU A 127 -12.96 11.42 8.63
N ALA A 128 -14.15 10.80 8.58
CA ALA A 128 -14.59 10.06 7.40
C ALA A 128 -15.03 11.01 6.27
N ALA A 129 -15.16 10.47 5.06
CA ALA A 129 -15.55 11.23 3.88
C ALA A 129 -16.88 11.99 4.09
N GLY A 130 -16.90 13.27 3.70
CA GLY A 130 -18.06 14.14 3.86
C GLY A 130 -18.21 14.79 5.24
N LEU A 131 -17.36 14.46 6.22
CA LEU A 131 -17.42 15.00 7.58
C LEU A 131 -16.57 16.27 7.75
N PRO A 132 -16.79 17.06 8.82
CA PRO A 132 -16.25 18.43 8.95
C PRO A 132 -14.72 18.53 8.89
N ALA A 133 -13.97 17.56 9.46
CA ALA A 133 -12.52 17.56 9.45
C ALA A 133 -11.91 16.74 8.30
N PHE A 134 -12.75 16.15 7.43
CA PHE A 134 -12.27 15.37 6.31
C PHE A 134 -11.55 16.24 5.28
N VAL A 135 -10.33 15.84 4.93
CA VAL A 135 -9.57 16.37 3.79
C VAL A 135 -9.44 15.25 2.77
N PRO A 136 -9.88 15.44 1.51
CA PRO A 136 -9.69 14.44 0.46
C PRO A 136 -8.21 14.07 0.33
N ARG A 137 -7.93 12.81 -0.03
CA ARG A 137 -6.58 12.43 -0.39
C ARG A 137 -6.30 12.89 -1.82
N THR A 138 -5.18 13.56 -1.97
CA THR A 138 -4.55 13.83 -3.26
C THR A 138 -3.28 13.00 -3.34
N GLY A 139 -2.93 12.56 -4.53
CA GLY A 139 -1.76 11.70 -4.71
C GLY A 139 -1.56 11.39 -6.19
N PRO A 140 -0.53 10.61 -6.53
CA PRO A 140 -0.30 10.14 -7.88
C PRO A 140 -1.47 9.25 -8.34
N SER A 141 -1.71 9.24 -9.63
CA SER A 141 -2.65 8.30 -10.24
C SER A 141 -2.09 6.86 -10.21
N PRO A 142 -2.94 5.83 -10.40
CA PRO A 142 -2.44 4.46 -10.58
C PRO A 142 -1.47 4.31 -11.76
N ALA A 143 -1.63 5.10 -12.84
CA ALA A 143 -0.71 5.11 -13.96
C ALA A 143 0.67 5.68 -13.57
N ASP A 144 0.73 6.78 -12.81
CA ASP A 144 2.00 7.32 -12.29
C ASP A 144 2.73 6.30 -11.41
N ALA A 145 1.99 5.47 -10.66
CA ALA A 145 2.57 4.41 -9.84
C ALA A 145 3.16 3.28 -10.70
N VAL A 146 2.51 2.89 -11.80
CA VAL A 146 3.07 1.95 -12.78
C VAL A 146 4.36 2.51 -13.37
N ASP A 147 4.32 3.75 -13.84
CA ASP A 147 5.46 4.41 -14.49
C ASP A 147 6.70 4.48 -13.58
N VAL A 148 6.52 4.84 -12.31
CA VAL A 148 7.65 4.94 -11.37
C VAL A 148 8.23 3.58 -11.00
N ILE A 149 7.40 2.52 -10.91
CA ILE A 149 7.86 1.15 -10.68
C ILE A 149 8.70 0.69 -11.89
N HIS A 150 8.24 0.96 -13.12
CA HIS A 150 8.97 0.67 -14.36
C HIS A 150 10.27 1.47 -14.46
N ALA A 151 10.25 2.76 -14.15
CA ALA A 151 11.45 3.60 -14.14
C ALA A 151 12.51 3.11 -13.13
N ALA A 152 12.10 2.32 -12.13
CA ALA A 152 12.99 1.63 -11.22
C ALA A 152 13.41 0.21 -11.70
N GLY A 153 13.00 -0.21 -12.91
CA GLY A 153 13.27 -1.54 -13.49
C GLY A 153 12.44 -2.65 -12.86
N GLY A 154 11.30 -2.31 -12.25
CA GLY A 154 10.41 -3.25 -11.57
C GLY A 154 9.23 -3.71 -12.40
N VAL A 155 8.43 -4.58 -11.81
CA VAL A 155 7.16 -5.13 -12.31
C VAL A 155 6.02 -4.56 -11.47
N ALA A 156 5.01 -3.97 -12.11
CA ALA A 156 3.86 -3.37 -11.45
C ALA A 156 2.66 -4.34 -11.44
N SER A 157 2.06 -4.54 -10.25
CA SER A 157 0.88 -5.39 -10.08
C SER A 157 -0.24 -4.66 -9.37
N PHE A 158 -1.48 -4.79 -9.86
CA PHE A 158 -2.67 -4.25 -9.18
C PHE A 158 -2.94 -5.05 -7.91
N ALA A 159 -2.91 -4.39 -6.76
CA ALA A 159 -3.05 -5.03 -5.45
C ALA A 159 -4.51 -5.43 -5.16
N HIS A 160 -4.70 -6.60 -4.58
CA HIS A 160 -5.94 -7.13 -3.98
C HIS A 160 -7.26 -6.58 -4.57
N PRO A 161 -7.56 -6.79 -5.87
CA PRO A 161 -8.72 -6.19 -6.54
C PRO A 161 -10.05 -6.56 -5.86
N GLY A 162 -10.18 -7.74 -5.32
CA GLY A 162 -11.36 -8.17 -4.57
C GLY A 162 -11.65 -7.35 -3.31
N VAL A 163 -10.64 -6.66 -2.76
CA VAL A 163 -10.75 -5.72 -1.63
C VAL A 163 -10.98 -4.29 -2.15
N THR A 164 -10.18 -3.87 -3.11
CA THR A 164 -10.21 -2.51 -3.70
C THR A 164 -11.54 -2.23 -4.41
N LYS A 165 -12.15 -3.25 -5.05
CA LYS A 165 -13.42 -3.13 -5.80
C LYS A 165 -13.39 -2.03 -6.86
N ARG A 166 -12.26 -1.94 -7.59
CA ARG A 166 -12.02 -1.00 -8.69
C ARG A 166 -11.54 -1.74 -9.95
N ASP A 167 -12.26 -2.80 -10.30
CA ASP A 167 -11.98 -3.62 -11.48
C ASP A 167 -12.03 -2.79 -12.79
N ASP A 168 -12.77 -1.68 -12.76
CA ASP A 168 -12.84 -0.69 -13.83
C ASP A 168 -11.48 -0.10 -14.22
N LEU A 169 -10.52 -0.05 -13.29
CA LEU A 169 -9.19 0.49 -13.53
C LEU A 169 -8.23 -0.53 -14.16
N ILE A 170 -8.49 -1.84 -14.04
CA ILE A 170 -7.52 -2.88 -14.42
C ILE A 170 -7.25 -2.86 -15.92
N ARG A 171 -8.28 -2.78 -16.77
CA ARG A 171 -8.11 -2.74 -18.23
C ARG A 171 -7.35 -1.49 -18.69
N PRO A 172 -7.74 -0.26 -18.31
CA PRO A 172 -6.98 0.94 -18.67
C PRO A 172 -5.52 0.90 -18.21
N LEU A 173 -5.26 0.33 -17.03
CA LEU A 173 -3.89 0.17 -16.53
C LEU A 173 -3.11 -0.89 -17.31
N ALA A 174 -3.75 -2.00 -17.73
CA ALA A 174 -3.11 -3.00 -18.57
C ALA A 174 -2.73 -2.39 -19.94
N GLU A 175 -3.59 -1.56 -20.52
CA GLU A 175 -3.32 -0.81 -21.76
C GLU A 175 -2.20 0.25 -21.55
N HIS A 176 -2.04 0.78 -20.33
CA HIS A 176 -0.96 1.69 -19.95
C HIS A 176 0.37 0.97 -19.69
N GLY A 177 0.35 -0.34 -19.39
CA GLY A 177 1.56 -1.12 -19.15
C GLY A 177 1.59 -1.89 -17.82
N LEU A 178 0.48 -1.97 -17.07
CA LEU A 178 0.41 -2.82 -15.87
C LEU A 178 0.79 -4.26 -16.22
N ASP A 179 1.73 -4.83 -15.47
CA ASP A 179 2.28 -6.16 -15.74
C ASP A 179 1.47 -7.30 -15.16
N ALA A 180 0.80 -7.09 -14.02
CA ALA A 180 0.17 -8.18 -13.27
C ALA A 180 -1.04 -7.73 -12.45
N ILE A 181 -1.82 -8.73 -11.99
CA ILE A 181 -2.89 -8.57 -10.98
C ILE A 181 -2.58 -9.51 -9.81
N GLU A 182 -2.73 -9.04 -8.58
CA GLU A 182 -2.67 -9.89 -7.41
C GLU A 182 -3.95 -10.72 -7.28
N ILE A 183 -3.85 -12.02 -7.56
CA ILE A 183 -5.00 -12.92 -7.50
C ILE A 183 -4.99 -13.84 -6.29
N TYR A 184 -3.81 -14.23 -5.82
CA TYR A 184 -3.66 -15.04 -4.61
C TYR A 184 -3.50 -14.11 -3.42
N HIS A 185 -4.63 -13.79 -2.77
CA HIS A 185 -4.67 -12.88 -1.62
C HIS A 185 -5.47 -13.52 -0.48
N SER A 186 -5.13 -13.18 0.76
CA SER A 186 -5.77 -13.76 1.94
C SER A 186 -7.29 -13.55 2.01
N ASP A 187 -7.80 -12.46 1.45
CA ASP A 187 -9.24 -12.15 1.41
C ASP A 187 -9.93 -12.59 0.12
N HIS A 188 -9.19 -13.14 -0.86
CA HIS A 188 -9.79 -13.70 -2.06
C HIS A 188 -10.29 -15.12 -1.80
N GLN A 189 -11.48 -15.42 -2.30
CA GLN A 189 -12.03 -16.78 -2.33
C GLN A 189 -11.65 -17.46 -3.65
N GLY A 190 -11.93 -18.75 -3.77
CA GLY A 190 -11.64 -19.50 -5.00
C GLY A 190 -12.29 -18.91 -6.26
N GLU A 191 -13.47 -18.32 -6.13
CA GLU A 191 -14.18 -17.63 -7.21
C GLU A 191 -13.45 -16.35 -7.65
N ASP A 192 -12.96 -15.54 -6.70
CA ASP A 192 -12.18 -14.34 -7.00
C ASP A 192 -10.88 -14.70 -7.75
N VAL A 193 -10.19 -15.75 -7.29
CA VAL A 193 -8.96 -16.25 -7.93
C VAL A 193 -9.23 -16.65 -9.38
N GLN A 194 -10.32 -17.38 -9.64
CA GLN A 194 -10.70 -17.79 -11.00
C GLN A 194 -11.09 -16.59 -11.87
N GLN A 195 -11.90 -15.66 -11.34
CA GLN A 195 -12.32 -14.45 -12.02
C GLN A 195 -11.12 -13.61 -12.46
N TYR A 196 -10.21 -13.29 -11.52
CA TYR A 196 -9.07 -12.42 -11.82
C TYR A 196 -8.01 -13.13 -12.66
N ARG A 197 -7.82 -14.46 -12.54
CA ARG A 197 -6.98 -15.22 -13.46
C ARG A 197 -7.53 -15.16 -14.89
N GLY A 198 -8.83 -15.35 -15.07
CA GLY A 198 -9.48 -15.22 -16.37
C GLY A 198 -9.38 -13.79 -16.94
N LEU A 199 -9.44 -12.76 -16.08
CA LEU A 199 -9.23 -11.38 -16.49
C LEU A 199 -7.78 -11.13 -16.94
N ALA A 200 -6.80 -11.58 -16.17
CA ALA A 200 -5.38 -11.47 -16.50
C ALA A 200 -5.07 -12.13 -17.86
N GLN A 201 -5.58 -13.33 -18.09
CA GLN A 201 -5.43 -14.04 -19.37
C GLN A 201 -6.02 -13.25 -20.55
N ARG A 202 -7.23 -12.67 -20.40
CA ARG A 202 -7.85 -11.85 -21.46
C ARG A 202 -7.09 -10.57 -21.76
N LEU A 203 -6.41 -10.01 -20.76
CA LEU A 203 -5.63 -8.79 -20.90
C LEU A 203 -4.17 -9.05 -21.29
N GLY A 204 -3.72 -10.32 -21.31
CA GLY A 204 -2.35 -10.67 -21.61
C GLY A 204 -1.34 -10.24 -20.55
N ILE A 205 -1.79 -10.06 -19.30
CA ILE A 205 -0.94 -9.69 -18.15
C ILE A 205 -0.75 -10.87 -17.21
N LEU A 206 0.25 -10.76 -16.34
CA LEU A 206 0.66 -11.79 -15.41
C LEU A 206 -0.21 -11.79 -14.13
N VAL A 207 0.13 -12.67 -13.19
CA VAL A 207 -0.52 -12.73 -11.89
C VAL A 207 0.52 -12.69 -10.77
N SER A 208 0.14 -12.10 -9.63
CA SER A 208 0.94 -12.09 -8.40
C SER A 208 0.14 -12.60 -7.21
N GLY A 209 0.78 -12.64 -6.04
CA GLY A 209 0.11 -13.04 -4.81
C GLY A 209 0.90 -12.71 -3.56
N GLY A 210 0.17 -12.43 -2.49
CA GLY A 210 0.71 -12.12 -1.18
C GLY A 210 -0.33 -12.30 -0.07
N SER A 211 0.11 -12.36 1.18
CA SER A 211 -0.76 -12.52 2.34
C SER A 211 -1.34 -11.21 2.85
N ASP A 212 -0.78 -10.08 2.44
CA ASP A 212 -1.07 -8.76 3.00
C ASP A 212 -0.89 -8.77 4.55
N PHE A 213 0.18 -9.44 5.00
CA PHE A 213 0.50 -9.60 6.41
C PHE A 213 0.98 -8.27 7.00
N HIS A 214 0.28 -7.77 8.02
CA HIS A 214 0.57 -6.49 8.69
C HIS A 214 1.15 -6.66 10.11
N GLY A 215 1.62 -7.85 10.45
CA GLY A 215 2.10 -8.17 11.79
C GLY A 215 1.07 -8.93 12.63
N SER A 216 1.51 -9.33 13.82
CA SER A 216 0.70 -10.14 14.76
C SER A 216 0.26 -9.32 15.98
N ASP A 217 -0.13 -8.05 15.80
CA ASP A 217 -0.62 -7.23 16.92
C ASP A 217 -1.97 -7.81 17.42
N PRO A 218 -2.07 -8.21 18.70
CA PRO A 218 -3.31 -8.71 19.29
C PRO A 218 -4.49 -7.73 19.20
N GLN A 219 -4.23 -6.43 19.09
CA GLN A 219 -5.26 -5.40 18.93
C GLN A 219 -5.88 -5.38 17.52
N ASP A 220 -5.20 -5.94 16.53
CA ASP A 220 -5.71 -6.09 15.16
C ASP A 220 -6.56 -7.35 14.97
N ALA A 221 -6.60 -8.26 15.95
CA ALA A 221 -7.30 -9.54 15.89
C ALA A 221 -8.84 -9.45 15.97
N VAL A 222 -9.42 -8.27 16.03
CA VAL A 222 -10.88 -8.07 16.27
C VAL A 222 -11.74 -8.34 15.03
N GLU A 223 -11.16 -8.39 13.82
CA GLU A 223 -11.92 -8.71 12.60
C GLU A 223 -11.56 -10.11 12.06
N LYS A 224 -12.59 -10.97 11.87
CA LYS A 224 -12.44 -12.34 11.35
C LYS A 224 -11.77 -12.41 9.95
N SER A 225 -11.85 -11.36 9.14
CA SER A 225 -11.14 -11.23 7.84
C SER A 225 -9.62 -11.13 8.04
N ARG A 226 -9.15 -10.56 9.15
CA ARG A 226 -7.74 -10.41 9.49
C ARG A 226 -7.06 -11.70 9.98
N ALA A 227 -7.81 -12.73 10.37
CA ALA A 227 -7.23 -13.99 10.83
C ALA A 227 -6.39 -14.71 9.75
N ARG A 228 -6.74 -14.56 8.46
CA ARG A 228 -5.93 -15.10 7.34
C ARG A 228 -4.70 -14.25 7.05
N ARG A 229 -4.76 -12.93 7.28
CA ARG A 229 -3.63 -12.01 7.14
C ARG A 229 -2.61 -12.13 8.28
N SER A 230 -2.94 -12.84 9.36
CA SER A 230 -2.09 -12.98 10.56
C SER A 230 -0.99 -14.04 10.44
N THR A 231 -0.90 -14.75 9.31
CA THR A 231 0.08 -15.82 9.12
C THR A 231 0.99 -15.51 7.94
N LEU A 232 2.26 -15.27 8.22
CA LEU A 232 3.28 -15.12 7.20
C LEU A 232 3.44 -16.43 6.41
N GLY A 233 3.44 -16.34 5.06
CA GLY A 233 3.56 -17.51 4.20
C GLY A 233 2.25 -18.29 3.99
N ALA A 234 1.11 -17.79 4.46
CA ALA A 234 -0.19 -18.43 4.23
C ALA A 234 -0.61 -18.45 2.76
N MET A 235 -0.12 -17.47 1.98
CA MET A 235 -0.37 -17.39 0.54
C MET A 235 0.91 -17.68 -0.22
N LEU A 236 0.81 -18.61 -1.18
CA LEU A 236 1.93 -19.02 -2.03
C LEU A 236 1.61 -18.69 -3.48
N LEU A 237 2.52 -17.97 -4.11
CA LEU A 237 2.49 -17.81 -5.57
C LEU A 237 3.05 -19.06 -6.22
N PRO A 238 2.33 -19.70 -7.19
CA PRO A 238 2.85 -20.85 -7.92
C PRO A 238 4.21 -20.56 -8.58
N PRO A 239 5.13 -21.54 -8.62
CA PRO A 239 6.46 -21.33 -9.17
C PRO A 239 6.49 -20.80 -10.61
N ASP A 240 5.57 -21.27 -11.47
CA ASP A 240 5.49 -20.83 -12.86
C ASP A 240 5.04 -19.36 -12.98
N ASP A 241 4.09 -18.93 -12.14
CA ASP A 241 3.63 -17.53 -12.07
C ASP A 241 4.78 -16.64 -11.55
N PHE A 242 5.52 -17.09 -10.53
CA PHE A 242 6.71 -16.39 -10.04
C PHE A 242 7.79 -16.24 -11.12
N ALA A 243 8.10 -17.33 -11.83
CA ALA A 243 9.08 -17.30 -12.91
C ALA A 243 8.66 -16.37 -14.07
N ALA A 244 7.36 -16.24 -14.32
CA ALA A 244 6.85 -15.29 -15.32
C ALA A 244 7.08 -13.83 -14.90
N LEU A 245 6.83 -13.48 -13.63
CA LEU A 245 7.14 -12.15 -13.09
C LEU A 245 8.65 -11.85 -13.14
N GLU A 246 9.49 -12.82 -12.80
CA GLU A 246 10.94 -12.66 -12.82
C GLU A 246 11.47 -12.42 -14.25
N ARG A 247 10.95 -13.13 -15.27
CA ARG A 247 11.28 -12.87 -16.67
C ARG A 247 10.87 -11.47 -17.10
N ARG A 248 9.64 -11.03 -16.77
CA ARG A 248 9.15 -9.68 -17.09
C ARG A 248 10.06 -8.60 -16.49
N ALA A 249 10.50 -8.79 -15.24
CA ALA A 249 11.47 -7.88 -14.61
C ALA A 249 12.83 -7.86 -15.34
N GLY A 250 13.24 -8.98 -15.93
CA GLY A 250 14.43 -9.03 -16.80
C GLY A 250 14.26 -8.21 -18.08
N GLU A 251 13.08 -8.24 -18.68
CA GLU A 251 12.74 -7.45 -19.87
C GLU A 251 12.78 -5.94 -19.59
N HIS A 252 12.16 -5.49 -18.48
CA HIS A 252 12.19 -4.08 -18.08
C HIS A 252 13.59 -3.53 -17.80
N ARG A 253 14.50 -4.36 -17.28
CA ARG A 253 15.90 -3.95 -17.05
C ARG A 253 16.75 -3.91 -18.32
N ALA A 254 16.33 -4.57 -19.39
CA ALA A 254 17.04 -4.62 -20.66
C ALA A 254 16.59 -3.53 -21.66
N SER A 255 15.45 -2.89 -21.40
CA SER A 255 14.88 -1.79 -22.20
C SER A 255 15.42 -0.44 -21.77
#